data_b9227400e8c1aacfebcac91ea7e17dbf
#
_entry.id   b9227400e8c1aacfebcac91ea7e17dbf
#
_cell.length_a   1.000
_cell.length_b   1.000
_cell.length_c   1.000
_cell.angle_alpha   90.00
_cell.angle_beta   90.00
_cell.angle_gamma   90.00
#
_symmetry.space_group_name_H-M   'P 1'
#
loop_
_entity.id
_entity.type
_entity.pdbx_description
1 polymer ?
#
loop_
_entity_poly.entity_id
_entity_poly.type
_entity_poly.pdbx_seq_one_letter_code
_entity_poly.pdbx_strand_id
1 'polypeptide(L)'
;MLNKTQEEITAKWKSLDTEHPLVSVKCLAFNQEKYIAQTLDGFLIQETDFPFEVIVHDDASKDRTAEILREYEKKYPLIVKPVYQTENQWSKHDGSLTRAANAPLKGKYIAECEGDDYWTNPNKLQMQADFLESHDDYFAIGHNVRIVDDNGVPMAQDNPIWRKWFNTYTSMEDRDYTLQDFEKGIMFGQTCTRMYRNIIQKMPADLEQKYFAMDYTNGDVLTSLLCFCNGKIRCSSLVAADHRKSISNDSWTSKTFKKNMSRRDILSLLEQENFANSYGVYPDFTDQQYRHVRSSFLYFKQSKSLKDLSIFLGNLRITRHKVKFLKRLLKISK
;
A
#
# COMPACT_ATOMS: atom_id res chain seq x y z
N MET A 1 -22.82 11.92 0.63
CA MET A 1 -21.96 13.12 0.44
C MET A 1 -21.98 13.92 1.73
N LEU A 2 -20.83 14.32 2.22
CA LEU A 2 -20.65 15.08 3.46
C LEU A 2 -21.43 16.42 3.38
N ASN A 3 -22.03 16.82 4.51
CA ASN A 3 -22.75 18.12 4.58
C ASN A 3 -21.82 19.33 4.84
N LYS A 4 -20.52 19.08 5.15
CA LYS A 4 -19.52 20.11 5.42
C LYS A 4 -19.16 20.86 4.12
N THR A 5 -19.07 22.20 4.18
CA THR A 5 -18.66 23.00 3.02
C THR A 5 -17.14 23.06 2.91
N GLN A 6 -16.61 23.49 1.76
CA GLN A 6 -15.17 23.68 1.58
C GLN A 6 -14.62 24.76 2.52
N GLU A 7 -15.37 25.84 2.71
CA GLU A 7 -15.01 26.94 3.62
C GLU A 7 -14.91 26.45 5.07
N GLU A 8 -15.81 25.56 5.50
CA GLU A 8 -15.74 24.95 6.83
C GLU A 8 -14.52 24.03 6.99
N ILE A 9 -14.11 23.31 5.94
CA ILE A 9 -12.93 22.46 5.98
C ILE A 9 -11.65 23.31 6.06
N THR A 10 -11.58 24.39 5.26
CA THR A 10 -10.39 25.24 5.16
C THR A 10 -10.31 26.32 6.23
N ALA A 11 -11.35 26.49 7.06
CA ALA A 11 -11.48 27.58 8.03
C ALA A 11 -10.32 27.68 9.05
N LYS A 12 -9.69 26.55 9.37
CA LYS A 12 -8.58 26.48 10.33
C LYS A 12 -7.19 26.54 9.66
N TRP A 13 -7.12 26.56 8.33
CA TRP A 13 -5.84 26.57 7.63
C TRP A 13 -5.08 27.88 7.87
N LYS A 14 -3.83 27.77 8.32
CA LYS A 14 -2.95 28.92 8.55
C LYS A 14 -2.53 29.63 7.27
N SER A 15 -2.63 28.94 6.13
CA SER A 15 -2.39 29.47 4.79
C SER A 15 -3.41 28.85 3.82
N LEU A 16 -3.82 29.62 2.81
CA LEU A 16 -4.63 29.14 1.69
C LEU A 16 -3.75 28.80 0.46
N ASP A 17 -2.45 28.60 0.64
CA ASP A 17 -1.55 28.17 -0.42
C ASP A 17 -1.81 26.70 -0.79
N THR A 18 -2.77 26.51 -1.69
CA THR A 18 -3.13 25.16 -2.20
C THR A 18 -2.21 24.71 -3.33
N GLU A 19 -1.28 25.58 -3.79
CA GLU A 19 -0.23 25.20 -4.74
C GLU A 19 0.92 24.45 -4.05
N HIS A 20 1.12 24.69 -2.74
CA HIS A 20 2.12 24.03 -1.91
C HIS A 20 1.46 23.45 -0.65
N PRO A 21 0.56 22.45 -0.79
CA PRO A 21 -0.10 21.82 0.35
C PRO A 21 0.93 21.08 1.21
N LEU A 22 0.68 20.98 2.52
CA LEU A 22 1.54 20.18 3.38
C LEU A 22 1.40 18.68 3.09
N VAL A 23 0.16 18.23 2.82
CA VAL A 23 -0.15 16.82 2.58
C VAL A 23 -0.86 16.65 1.23
N SER A 24 -0.38 15.72 0.41
CA SER A 24 -1.15 15.16 -0.70
C SER A 24 -1.75 13.82 -0.26
N VAL A 25 -3.07 13.72 -0.29
CA VAL A 25 -3.78 12.44 -0.17
C VAL A 25 -3.76 11.78 -1.53
N LYS A 26 -3.14 10.59 -1.62
CA LYS A 26 -3.08 9.78 -2.83
C LYS A 26 -4.13 8.69 -2.77
N CYS A 27 -5.06 8.70 -3.71
CA CYS A 27 -6.12 7.70 -3.82
C CYS A 27 -6.12 7.07 -5.22
N LEU A 28 -6.11 5.73 -5.28
CA LEU A 28 -6.28 4.99 -6.52
C LEU A 28 -7.71 4.47 -6.59
N ALA A 29 -8.39 4.66 -7.72
CA ALA A 29 -9.75 4.21 -7.96
C ALA A 29 -9.88 3.50 -9.31
N PHE A 30 -10.59 2.38 -9.34
CA PHE A 30 -11.00 1.69 -10.56
C PHE A 30 -12.28 0.90 -10.29
N ASN A 31 -13.40 1.32 -10.90
CA ASN A 31 -14.73 0.72 -10.72
C ASN A 31 -15.15 0.65 -9.23
N GLN A 32 -15.13 1.81 -8.55
CA GLN A 32 -15.40 1.96 -7.13
C GLN A 32 -16.70 2.76 -6.84
N GLU A 33 -17.68 2.76 -7.75
CA GLU A 33 -18.91 3.53 -7.61
C GLU A 33 -19.66 3.34 -6.29
N LYS A 34 -19.51 2.15 -5.66
CA LYS A 34 -20.16 1.79 -4.40
C LYS A 34 -19.47 2.42 -3.18
N TYR A 35 -18.17 2.74 -3.28
CA TYR A 35 -17.33 3.02 -2.13
C TYR A 35 -16.72 4.42 -2.17
N ILE A 36 -16.40 4.92 -3.37
CA ILE A 36 -15.59 6.15 -3.56
C ILE A 36 -16.18 7.37 -2.86
N ALA A 37 -17.51 7.50 -2.76
CA ALA A 37 -18.15 8.60 -2.04
C ALA A 37 -17.83 8.56 -0.55
N GLN A 38 -17.86 7.37 0.08
CA GLN A 38 -17.49 7.21 1.50
C GLN A 38 -16.01 7.47 1.72
N THR A 39 -15.16 7.04 0.79
CA THR A 39 -13.71 7.31 0.82
C THR A 39 -13.44 8.81 0.82
N LEU A 40 -14.06 9.56 -0.11
CA LEU A 40 -13.92 11.01 -0.22
C LEU A 40 -14.47 11.72 1.02
N ASP A 41 -15.62 11.30 1.55
CA ASP A 41 -16.17 11.84 2.80
C ASP A 41 -15.17 11.64 3.95
N GLY A 42 -14.47 10.49 4.02
CA GLY A 42 -13.41 10.22 5.00
C GLY A 42 -12.21 11.16 4.88
N PHE A 43 -11.87 11.62 3.67
CA PHE A 43 -10.84 12.64 3.47
C PHE A 43 -11.34 14.04 3.87
N LEU A 44 -12.58 14.36 3.58
CA LEU A 44 -13.16 15.69 3.81
C LEU A 44 -13.61 15.93 5.27
N ILE A 45 -13.71 14.88 6.10
CA ILE A 45 -13.91 15.09 7.55
C ILE A 45 -12.65 15.60 8.26
N GLN A 46 -11.47 15.52 7.60
CA GLN A 46 -10.21 15.85 8.25
C GLN A 46 -10.20 17.30 8.74
N GLU A 47 -9.70 17.47 9.95
CA GLU A 47 -9.50 18.76 10.61
C GLU A 47 -8.01 19.04 10.70
N THR A 48 -7.53 20.00 9.90
CA THR A 48 -6.13 20.38 9.82
C THR A 48 -5.98 21.90 9.98
N ASP A 49 -4.83 22.34 10.44
CA ASP A 49 -4.45 23.75 10.44
C ASP A 49 -3.54 24.11 9.24
N PHE A 50 -3.37 23.20 8.31
CA PHE A 50 -2.60 23.32 7.08
C PHE A 50 -3.40 22.88 5.84
N PRO A 51 -3.08 23.38 4.66
CA PRO A 51 -3.69 22.94 3.41
C PRO A 51 -3.31 21.49 3.08
N PHE A 52 -4.29 20.73 2.62
CA PHE A 52 -4.08 19.42 1.99
C PHE A 52 -4.85 19.34 0.68
N GLU A 53 -4.37 18.48 -0.21
CA GLU A 53 -5.05 18.15 -1.46
C GLU A 53 -5.38 16.66 -1.51
N VAL A 54 -6.41 16.31 -2.29
CA VAL A 54 -6.85 14.93 -2.52
C VAL A 54 -6.71 14.63 -4.01
N ILE A 55 -5.68 13.90 -4.38
CA ILE A 55 -5.45 13.45 -5.75
C ILE A 55 -6.06 12.06 -5.91
N VAL A 56 -7.16 11.97 -6.66
CA VAL A 56 -7.80 10.70 -6.98
C VAL A 56 -7.45 10.31 -8.41
N HIS A 57 -6.64 9.27 -8.55
CA HIS A 57 -6.32 8.70 -9.85
C HIS A 57 -7.40 7.70 -10.25
N ASP A 58 -8.28 8.07 -11.15
CA ASP A 58 -9.27 7.19 -11.78
C ASP A 58 -8.64 6.46 -12.98
N ASP A 59 -8.39 5.19 -12.81
CA ASP A 59 -7.69 4.35 -13.80
C ASP A 59 -8.61 3.84 -14.92
N ALA A 60 -9.33 4.77 -15.56
CA ALA A 60 -10.30 4.54 -16.64
C ALA A 60 -11.49 3.66 -16.19
N SER A 61 -12.14 4.03 -15.09
CA SER A 61 -13.37 3.38 -14.59
C SER A 61 -14.48 3.40 -15.65
N LYS A 62 -15.27 2.32 -15.67
CA LYS A 62 -16.39 2.12 -16.60
C LYS A 62 -17.75 2.19 -15.93
N ASP A 63 -17.77 2.28 -14.60
CA ASP A 63 -18.94 2.50 -13.77
C ASP A 63 -19.12 4.00 -13.46
N ARG A 64 -19.94 4.35 -12.48
CA ARG A 64 -20.19 5.74 -12.08
C ARG A 64 -19.08 6.39 -11.25
N THR A 65 -17.92 5.75 -11.06
CA THR A 65 -16.82 6.30 -10.28
C THR A 65 -16.42 7.70 -10.74
N ALA A 66 -16.15 7.88 -12.04
CA ALA A 66 -15.76 9.17 -12.62
C ALA A 66 -16.86 10.24 -12.50
N GLU A 67 -18.14 9.87 -12.56
CA GLU A 67 -19.28 10.78 -12.36
C GLU A 67 -19.28 11.32 -10.92
N ILE A 68 -19.15 10.43 -9.93
CA ILE A 68 -19.10 10.80 -8.52
C ILE A 68 -17.88 11.71 -8.24
N LEU A 69 -16.72 11.40 -8.80
CA LEU A 69 -15.53 12.23 -8.65
C LEU A 69 -15.75 13.65 -9.15
N ARG A 70 -16.41 13.85 -10.32
CA ARG A 70 -16.73 15.19 -10.85
C ARG A 70 -17.66 15.98 -9.94
N GLU A 71 -18.61 15.32 -9.25
CA GLU A 71 -19.49 15.99 -8.28
C GLU A 71 -18.66 16.51 -7.08
N TYR A 72 -17.71 15.73 -6.58
CA TYR A 72 -16.83 16.15 -5.49
C TYR A 72 -15.84 17.23 -5.92
N GLU A 73 -15.23 17.12 -7.10
CA GLU A 73 -14.36 18.13 -7.69
C GLU A 73 -15.08 19.47 -7.79
N LYS A 74 -16.32 19.48 -8.29
CA LYS A 74 -17.14 20.68 -8.40
C LYS A 74 -17.49 21.29 -7.03
N LYS A 75 -17.72 20.46 -6.01
CA LYS A 75 -18.10 20.92 -4.67
C LYS A 75 -16.90 21.36 -3.83
N TYR A 76 -15.71 20.74 -4.04
CA TYR A 76 -14.51 20.96 -3.26
C TYR A 76 -13.28 21.24 -4.15
N PRO A 77 -13.32 22.25 -5.05
CA PRO A 77 -12.32 22.46 -6.10
C PRO A 77 -10.91 22.80 -5.58
N LEU A 78 -10.79 23.34 -4.36
CA LEU A 78 -9.48 23.62 -3.76
C LEU A 78 -8.82 22.34 -3.21
N ILE A 79 -9.62 21.31 -2.88
CA ILE A 79 -9.17 20.13 -2.16
C ILE A 79 -9.13 18.91 -3.08
N VAL A 80 -10.24 18.61 -3.79
CA VAL A 80 -10.40 17.38 -4.58
C VAL A 80 -9.98 17.64 -6.02
N LYS A 81 -8.93 16.94 -6.44
CA LYS A 81 -8.29 17.11 -7.76
C LYS A 81 -8.15 15.74 -8.45
N PRO A 82 -9.20 15.25 -9.13
CA PRO A 82 -9.15 13.96 -9.82
C PRO A 82 -8.25 14.00 -11.05
N VAL A 83 -7.63 12.86 -11.34
CA VAL A 83 -6.87 12.61 -12.58
C VAL A 83 -7.55 11.47 -13.31
N TYR A 84 -8.15 11.78 -14.45
CA TYR A 84 -8.92 10.80 -15.24
C TYR A 84 -8.04 10.18 -16.32
N GLN A 85 -7.87 8.85 -16.29
CA GLN A 85 -7.21 8.13 -17.36
C GLN A 85 -8.20 7.76 -18.49
N THR A 86 -7.72 7.71 -19.71
CA THR A 86 -8.48 7.21 -20.86
C THR A 86 -8.29 5.71 -21.09
N GLU A 87 -7.20 5.17 -20.55
CA GLU A 87 -6.81 3.75 -20.61
C GLU A 87 -6.40 3.27 -19.23
N ASN A 88 -6.71 2.02 -18.91
CA ASN A 88 -6.30 1.40 -17.65
C ASN A 88 -4.77 1.22 -17.59
N GLN A 89 -4.11 2.00 -16.74
CA GLN A 89 -2.66 2.02 -16.60
C GLN A 89 -2.15 0.80 -15.85
N TRP A 90 -2.93 0.29 -14.87
CA TRP A 90 -2.55 -0.89 -14.12
C TRP A 90 -2.37 -2.12 -15.01
N SER A 91 -3.20 -2.27 -16.04
CA SER A 91 -3.14 -3.42 -16.96
C SER A 91 -1.90 -3.46 -17.85
N LYS A 92 -1.15 -2.36 -17.94
CA LYS A 92 0.09 -2.29 -18.75
C LYS A 92 1.26 -3.00 -18.06
N HIS A 93 1.25 -3.12 -16.74
CA HIS A 93 2.31 -3.75 -15.95
C HIS A 93 3.72 -3.21 -16.23
N ASP A 94 3.84 -1.91 -16.50
CA ASP A 94 5.08 -1.22 -16.87
C ASP A 94 5.43 -0.02 -15.97
N GLY A 95 4.78 0.06 -14.80
CA GLY A 95 4.93 1.15 -13.84
C GLY A 95 4.18 2.44 -14.21
N SER A 96 3.44 2.49 -15.33
CA SER A 96 2.73 3.68 -15.77
C SER A 96 1.67 4.15 -14.77
N LEU A 97 0.94 3.22 -14.11
CA LEU A 97 0.02 3.57 -13.02
C LEU A 97 0.74 4.33 -11.90
N THR A 98 1.86 3.80 -11.42
CA THR A 98 2.60 4.39 -10.31
C THR A 98 3.14 5.77 -10.69
N ARG A 99 3.69 5.93 -11.91
CA ARG A 99 4.13 7.25 -12.42
C ARG A 99 2.98 8.24 -12.50
N ALA A 100 1.88 7.86 -13.13
CA ALA A 100 0.73 8.74 -13.32
C ALA A 100 0.07 9.15 -11.99
N ALA A 101 0.01 8.25 -11.02
CA ALA A 101 -0.57 8.52 -9.71
C ALA A 101 0.32 9.40 -8.81
N ASN A 102 1.65 9.37 -9.00
CA ASN A 102 2.58 10.16 -8.18
C ASN A 102 2.90 11.53 -8.80
N ALA A 103 2.82 11.69 -10.13
CA ALA A 103 3.18 12.92 -10.83
C ALA A 103 2.47 14.19 -10.31
N PRO A 104 1.16 14.19 -9.97
CA PRO A 104 0.46 15.39 -9.51
C PRO A 104 0.65 15.73 -8.03
N LEU A 105 1.30 14.88 -7.22
CA LEU A 105 1.41 15.02 -5.77
C LEU A 105 2.40 16.15 -5.41
N LYS A 106 1.90 17.25 -4.85
CA LYS A 106 2.71 18.44 -4.50
C LYS A 106 3.10 18.49 -3.03
N GLY A 107 2.40 17.77 -2.16
CA GLY A 107 2.59 17.81 -0.71
C GLY A 107 3.99 17.39 -0.25
N LYS A 108 4.46 18.00 0.84
CA LYS A 108 5.68 17.56 1.56
C LYS A 108 5.54 16.13 2.05
N TYR A 109 4.31 15.74 2.41
CA TYR A 109 3.93 14.39 2.83
C TYR A 109 2.89 13.79 1.89
N ILE A 110 2.93 12.45 1.76
CA ILE A 110 1.93 11.68 1.06
C ILE A 110 1.18 10.82 2.09
N ALA A 111 -0.15 10.95 2.13
CA ALA A 111 -1.04 10.04 2.84
C ALA A 111 -1.77 9.17 1.84
N GLU A 112 -1.72 7.85 1.99
CA GLU A 112 -2.34 6.92 1.03
C GLU A 112 -3.68 6.40 1.53
N CYS A 113 -4.63 6.20 0.60
CA CYS A 113 -5.85 5.44 0.82
C CYS A 113 -6.43 4.99 -0.52
N GLU A 114 -6.82 3.73 -0.65
CA GLU A 114 -7.46 3.20 -1.85
C GLU A 114 -8.95 3.58 -1.90
N GLY A 115 -9.54 3.58 -3.11
CA GLY A 115 -10.91 4.08 -3.33
C GLY A 115 -12.03 3.23 -2.74
N ASP A 116 -11.72 2.09 -2.12
CA ASP A 116 -12.63 1.21 -1.40
C ASP A 116 -12.44 1.24 0.14
N ASP A 117 -11.41 1.93 0.64
CA ASP A 117 -11.15 2.15 2.06
C ASP A 117 -11.58 3.56 2.49
N TYR A 118 -11.69 3.82 3.79
CA TYR A 118 -12.07 5.14 4.27
C TYR A 118 -11.51 5.47 5.67
N TRP A 119 -11.24 6.76 5.89
CA TRP A 119 -10.81 7.26 7.18
C TRP A 119 -11.98 7.58 8.10
N THR A 120 -11.80 7.29 9.38
CA THR A 120 -12.85 7.42 10.40
C THR A 120 -12.50 8.43 11.49
N ASN A 121 -11.22 8.81 11.62
CA ASN A 121 -10.75 9.77 12.61
C ASN A 121 -10.47 11.13 11.95
N PRO A 122 -11.16 12.22 12.33
CA PRO A 122 -10.97 13.54 11.73
C PRO A 122 -9.58 14.15 11.99
N ASN A 123 -8.85 13.69 12.99
CA ASN A 123 -7.54 14.21 13.34
C ASN A 123 -6.37 13.41 12.74
N LYS A 124 -6.66 12.43 11.87
CA LYS A 124 -5.60 11.54 11.33
C LYS A 124 -4.49 12.32 10.63
N LEU A 125 -4.84 13.21 9.69
CA LEU A 125 -3.84 13.97 8.94
C LEU A 125 -3.04 14.89 9.85
N GLN A 126 -3.71 15.62 10.76
CA GLN A 126 -3.05 16.52 11.69
C GLN A 126 -2.03 15.78 12.56
N MET A 127 -2.46 14.70 13.22
CA MET A 127 -1.59 13.91 14.11
C MET A 127 -0.37 13.33 13.40
N GLN A 128 -0.54 12.82 12.18
CA GLN A 128 0.55 12.24 11.41
C GLN A 128 1.53 13.31 10.89
N ALA A 129 1.01 14.45 10.43
CA ALA A 129 1.84 15.57 9.99
C ALA A 129 2.62 16.18 11.16
N ASP A 130 1.98 16.44 12.30
CA ASP A 130 2.64 16.98 13.50
C ASP A 130 3.79 16.07 13.97
N PHE A 131 3.57 14.74 13.93
CA PHE A 131 4.62 13.79 14.26
C PHE A 131 5.81 13.92 13.31
N LEU A 132 5.58 13.93 12.00
CA LEU A 132 6.67 14.02 11.01
C LEU A 132 7.33 15.40 10.98
N GLU A 133 6.61 16.50 11.29
CA GLU A 133 7.18 17.85 11.42
C GLU A 133 8.08 17.97 12.65
N SER A 134 7.78 17.25 13.72
CA SER A 134 8.55 17.29 14.98
C SER A 134 9.70 16.26 15.05
N HIS A 135 9.80 15.33 14.09
CA HIS A 135 10.77 14.23 14.09
C HIS A 135 11.42 14.07 12.72
N ASP A 136 12.47 14.82 12.43
CA ASP A 136 13.13 14.81 11.12
C ASP A 136 13.82 13.49 10.76
N ASP A 137 14.13 12.65 11.75
CA ASP A 137 14.74 11.33 11.59
C ASP A 137 13.71 10.23 11.25
N TYR A 138 12.40 10.55 11.33
CA TYR A 138 11.35 9.66 10.88
C TYR A 138 10.93 9.95 9.44
N PHE A 139 10.86 8.88 8.63
CA PHE A 139 10.44 8.98 7.24
C PHE A 139 8.95 8.73 7.05
N ALA A 140 8.37 7.85 7.86
CA ALA A 140 6.98 7.46 7.75
C ALA A 140 6.33 7.18 9.12
N ILE A 141 5.01 7.29 9.13
CA ILE A 141 4.16 6.91 10.26
C ILE A 141 2.94 6.15 9.74
N GLY A 142 2.57 5.08 10.45
CA GLY A 142 1.36 4.30 10.22
C GLY A 142 0.53 4.12 11.48
N HIS A 143 -0.63 3.50 11.34
CA HIS A 143 -1.51 3.16 12.47
C HIS A 143 -2.29 1.86 12.19
N ASN A 144 -3.04 1.39 13.17
CA ASN A 144 -3.94 0.25 13.02
C ASN A 144 -5.15 0.57 12.13
N VAL A 145 -5.73 -0.48 11.60
CA VAL A 145 -6.94 -0.44 10.80
C VAL A 145 -8.00 -1.37 11.40
N ARG A 146 -9.26 -1.01 11.27
CA ARG A 146 -10.37 -1.94 11.48
C ARG A 146 -10.72 -2.59 10.14
N ILE A 147 -10.91 -3.92 10.14
CA ILE A 147 -11.35 -4.65 8.94
C ILE A 147 -12.87 -4.66 8.90
N VAL A 148 -13.44 -4.27 7.78
CA VAL A 148 -14.89 -4.24 7.56
C VAL A 148 -15.26 -5.02 6.29
N ASP A 149 -16.51 -5.45 6.21
CA ASP A 149 -17.08 -6.06 4.99
C ASP A 149 -17.48 -5.01 3.94
N ASP A 150 -18.09 -5.47 2.84
CA ASP A 150 -18.57 -4.61 1.75
C ASP A 150 -19.59 -3.54 2.19
N ASN A 151 -20.28 -3.75 3.30
CA ASN A 151 -21.26 -2.84 3.88
C ASN A 151 -20.69 -1.95 4.99
N GLY A 152 -19.39 -2.06 5.29
CA GLY A 152 -18.73 -1.33 6.37
C GLY A 152 -18.98 -1.94 7.76
N VAL A 153 -19.47 -3.17 7.83
CA VAL A 153 -19.67 -3.86 9.11
C VAL A 153 -18.35 -4.49 9.58
N PRO A 154 -17.93 -4.25 10.84
CA PRO A 154 -16.71 -4.83 11.37
C PRO A 154 -16.72 -6.37 11.29
N MET A 155 -15.65 -6.93 10.74
CA MET A 155 -15.48 -8.36 10.63
C MET A 155 -14.90 -8.93 11.92
N ALA A 156 -15.36 -10.14 12.31
CA ALA A 156 -14.84 -10.83 13.48
C ALA A 156 -13.37 -11.26 13.28
N GLN A 157 -12.53 -11.03 14.30
CA GLN A 157 -11.09 -11.35 14.25
C GLN A 157 -10.78 -12.85 14.18
N ASP A 158 -11.72 -13.70 14.57
CA ASP A 158 -11.59 -15.16 14.55
C ASP A 158 -11.96 -15.79 13.21
N ASN A 159 -12.37 -15.01 12.21
CA ASN A 159 -12.65 -15.49 10.87
C ASN A 159 -11.41 -16.21 10.30
N PRO A 160 -11.46 -17.54 10.06
CA PRO A 160 -10.29 -18.34 9.70
C PRO A 160 -9.69 -17.95 8.35
N ILE A 161 -10.47 -17.36 7.43
CA ILE A 161 -10.01 -16.90 6.11
C ILE A 161 -9.10 -15.68 6.26
N TRP A 162 -9.40 -14.78 7.20
CA TRP A 162 -8.74 -13.49 7.37
C TRP A 162 -7.84 -13.41 8.60
N ARG A 163 -7.79 -14.45 9.43
CA ARG A 163 -7.04 -14.49 10.70
C ARG A 163 -5.58 -14.04 10.56
N LYS A 164 -4.91 -14.47 9.48
CA LYS A 164 -3.52 -14.06 9.20
C LYS A 164 -3.42 -12.57 8.91
N TRP A 165 -4.40 -12.01 8.22
CA TRP A 165 -4.49 -10.58 7.90
C TRP A 165 -4.78 -9.76 9.17
N PHE A 166 -5.75 -10.19 9.98
CA PHE A 166 -6.04 -9.54 11.24
C PHE A 166 -4.80 -9.37 12.10
N ASN A 167 -4.04 -10.45 12.29
CA ASN A 167 -2.83 -10.41 13.14
C ASN A 167 -1.70 -9.55 12.57
N THR A 168 -1.72 -9.21 11.28
CA THR A 168 -0.65 -8.43 10.64
C THR A 168 -0.93 -6.92 10.66
N TYR A 169 -2.19 -6.49 10.54
CA TYR A 169 -2.54 -5.09 10.31
C TYR A 169 -3.44 -4.46 11.37
N THR A 170 -4.02 -5.26 12.26
CA THR A 170 -4.91 -4.76 13.33
C THR A 170 -4.27 -4.84 14.71
N SER A 171 -3.03 -5.24 14.79
CA SER A 171 -2.27 -5.40 16.04
C SER A 171 -0.93 -4.65 16.00
N MET A 172 -0.90 -3.49 15.31
CA MET A 172 0.26 -2.61 15.36
C MET A 172 0.47 -2.10 16.78
N GLU A 173 1.72 -2.15 17.22
CA GLU A 173 2.15 -1.65 18.53
C GLU A 173 2.65 -0.21 18.40
N ASP A 174 2.57 0.55 19.49
CA ASP A 174 3.17 1.89 19.59
C ASP A 174 4.69 1.80 19.68
N ARG A 175 5.33 1.50 18.56
CA ARG A 175 6.78 1.35 18.46
C ARG A 175 7.34 1.72 17.10
N ASP A 176 8.65 1.80 17.03
CA ASP A 176 9.36 1.90 15.76
C ASP A 176 9.39 0.53 15.07
N TYR A 177 9.19 0.56 13.75
CA TYR A 177 9.32 -0.58 12.86
C TYR A 177 10.61 -0.45 12.07
N THR A 178 11.31 -1.56 11.92
CA THR A 178 12.65 -1.63 11.36
C THR A 178 12.69 -2.46 10.08
N LEU A 179 13.81 -2.36 9.35
CA LEU A 179 14.07 -3.24 8.21
C LEU A 179 13.94 -4.73 8.58
N GLN A 180 14.33 -5.11 9.81
CA GLN A 180 14.16 -6.50 10.28
C GLN A 180 12.70 -6.95 10.40
N ASP A 181 11.78 -6.02 10.71
CA ASP A 181 10.35 -6.32 10.67
C ASP A 181 9.91 -6.57 9.22
N PHE A 182 10.35 -5.74 8.29
CA PHE A 182 10.06 -5.90 6.87
C PHE A 182 10.64 -7.20 6.29
N GLU A 183 11.86 -7.59 6.65
CA GLU A 183 12.50 -8.87 6.31
C GLU A 183 11.69 -10.08 6.80
N LYS A 184 10.92 -9.94 7.87
CA LYS A 184 9.99 -10.96 8.37
C LYS A 184 8.64 -10.95 7.62
N GLY A 185 8.42 -9.96 6.75
CA GLY A 185 7.17 -9.73 6.02
C GLY A 185 6.16 -8.91 6.80
N ILE A 186 6.60 -8.10 7.77
CA ILE A 186 5.77 -7.19 8.54
C ILE A 186 5.90 -5.80 7.92
N MET A 187 4.79 -5.26 7.42
CA MET A 187 4.71 -3.88 6.93
C MET A 187 4.23 -2.95 8.04
N PHE A 188 4.47 -1.65 7.92
CA PHE A 188 4.10 -0.64 8.91
C PHE A 188 2.66 -0.13 8.74
N GLY A 189 1.72 -1.03 8.69
CA GLY A 189 0.29 -0.75 8.54
C GLY A 189 -0.22 -1.00 7.12
N GLN A 190 -1.52 -0.88 6.94
CA GLN A 190 -2.22 -1.00 5.66
C GLN A 190 -2.07 0.30 4.86
N THR A 191 -2.26 0.26 3.54
CA THR A 191 -2.13 1.42 2.64
C THR A 191 -2.89 2.63 3.19
N CYS A 192 -4.16 2.47 3.57
CA CYS A 192 -5.00 3.54 4.07
C CYS A 192 -4.58 4.16 5.42
N THR A 193 -3.54 3.62 6.07
CA THR A 193 -3.07 4.09 7.39
C THR A 193 -1.81 4.93 7.34
N ARG A 194 -1.10 4.95 6.20
CA ARG A 194 0.26 5.48 6.07
C ARG A 194 0.31 6.96 5.74
N MET A 195 1.34 7.63 6.28
CA MET A 195 1.83 8.92 5.80
C MET A 195 3.36 8.87 5.77
N TYR A 196 3.97 9.42 4.72
CA TYR A 196 5.42 9.41 4.54
C TYR A 196 5.92 10.66 3.80
N ARG A 197 7.23 10.94 3.90
CA ARG A 197 7.86 12.08 3.22
C ARG A 197 7.84 11.88 1.71
N ASN A 198 7.43 12.90 0.98
CA ASN A 198 7.42 12.87 -0.48
C ASN A 198 8.83 13.09 -1.03
N ILE A 199 9.50 11.99 -1.40
CA ILE A 199 10.81 12.03 -2.06
C ILE A 199 10.77 11.61 -3.52
N ILE A 200 9.61 11.14 -4.02
CA ILE A 200 9.52 10.56 -5.37
C ILE A 200 9.92 11.60 -6.42
N GLN A 201 9.43 12.84 -6.28
CA GLN A 201 9.79 13.92 -7.20
C GLN A 201 11.24 14.41 -7.08
N LYS A 202 11.93 14.04 -6.00
CA LYS A 202 13.34 14.40 -5.73
C LYS A 202 14.28 13.21 -5.89
N MET A 203 13.76 12.07 -6.31
CA MET A 203 14.54 10.85 -6.47
C MET A 203 15.53 11.03 -7.64
N PRO A 204 16.81 10.63 -7.48
CA PRO A 204 17.76 10.57 -8.60
C PRO A 204 17.20 9.71 -9.75
N ALA A 205 17.42 10.13 -10.98
CA ALA A 205 16.83 9.53 -12.17
C ALA A 205 17.11 8.02 -12.32
N ASP A 206 18.29 7.57 -11.90
CA ASP A 206 18.66 6.15 -11.91
C ASP A 206 17.90 5.33 -10.86
N LEU A 207 17.61 5.90 -9.70
CA LEU A 207 16.79 5.28 -8.68
C LEU A 207 15.30 5.31 -9.06
N GLU A 208 14.84 6.42 -9.63
CA GLU A 208 13.48 6.56 -10.15
C GLU A 208 13.20 5.51 -11.24
N GLN A 209 14.12 5.33 -12.19
CA GLN A 209 14.00 4.30 -13.21
C GLN A 209 13.89 2.90 -12.61
N LYS A 210 14.71 2.57 -11.60
CA LYS A 210 14.65 1.28 -10.91
C LYS A 210 13.34 1.11 -10.14
N TYR A 211 12.87 2.17 -9.46
CA TYR A 211 11.62 2.17 -8.71
C TYR A 211 10.43 1.82 -9.62
N PHE A 212 10.33 2.46 -10.77
CA PHE A 212 9.23 2.23 -11.70
C PHE A 212 9.37 0.99 -12.58
N ALA A 213 10.55 0.35 -12.61
CA ALA A 213 10.79 -0.90 -13.37
C ALA A 213 10.54 -2.17 -12.55
N MET A 214 10.01 -2.07 -11.32
CA MET A 214 9.75 -3.22 -10.46
C MET A 214 8.40 -3.89 -10.83
N ASP A 215 8.46 -4.90 -11.71
CA ASP A 215 7.27 -5.56 -12.30
C ASP A 215 6.60 -6.58 -11.38
N TYR A 216 7.38 -7.17 -10.47
CA TYR A 216 6.91 -8.26 -9.61
C TYR A 216 6.47 -7.77 -8.23
N THR A 217 6.87 -6.56 -7.84
CA THR A 217 6.59 -5.99 -6.51
C THR A 217 5.30 -5.18 -6.52
N ASN A 218 4.40 -5.48 -5.61
CA ASN A 218 3.15 -4.70 -5.44
C ASN A 218 3.45 -3.29 -4.93
N GLY A 219 2.63 -2.32 -5.29
CA GLY A 219 2.84 -0.90 -4.96
C GLY A 219 2.92 -0.61 -3.46
N ASP A 220 2.12 -1.29 -2.64
CA ASP A 220 2.13 -1.17 -1.18
C ASP A 220 3.42 -1.69 -0.54
N VAL A 221 3.97 -2.78 -1.08
CA VAL A 221 5.29 -3.33 -0.68
C VAL A 221 6.41 -2.41 -1.14
N LEU A 222 6.32 -1.89 -2.37
CA LEU A 222 7.30 -0.97 -2.95
C LEU A 222 7.38 0.33 -2.14
N THR A 223 6.24 0.93 -1.79
CA THR A 223 6.19 2.11 -0.92
C THR A 223 6.78 1.81 0.46
N SER A 224 6.47 0.63 1.05
CA SER A 224 7.05 0.22 2.33
C SER A 224 8.56 0.12 2.26
N LEU A 225 9.09 -0.53 1.23
CA LEU A 225 10.54 -0.66 1.02
C LEU A 225 11.20 0.71 0.89
N LEU A 226 10.61 1.62 0.11
CA LEU A 226 11.09 2.99 -0.03
C LEU A 226 11.19 3.69 1.33
N CYS A 227 10.16 3.54 2.17
CA CYS A 227 10.18 4.11 3.51
C CYS A 227 11.30 3.53 4.38
N PHE A 228 11.46 2.19 4.39
CA PHE A 228 12.52 1.53 5.17
C PHE A 228 13.94 1.86 4.67
N CYS A 229 14.11 2.22 3.41
CA CYS A 229 15.39 2.65 2.86
C CYS A 229 15.76 4.10 3.25
N ASN A 230 14.80 4.92 3.70
CA ASN A 230 15.00 6.35 3.86
C ASN A 230 14.95 6.88 5.31
N GLY A 231 14.56 6.08 6.29
CA GLY A 231 14.57 6.53 7.69
C GLY A 231 13.77 5.64 8.64
N LYS A 232 13.58 6.14 9.85
CA LYS A 232 12.80 5.46 10.88
C LYS A 232 11.31 5.49 10.53
N ILE A 233 10.61 4.48 10.98
CA ILE A 233 9.16 4.34 10.78
C ILE A 233 8.49 4.14 12.14
N ARG A 234 7.52 4.98 12.45
CA ARG A 234 6.68 4.86 13.64
C ARG A 234 5.37 4.19 13.28
N CYS A 235 4.86 3.29 14.13
CA CYS A 235 3.45 2.91 14.11
C CYS A 235 2.79 3.23 15.43
N SER A 236 1.48 3.48 15.36
CA SER A 236 0.61 3.72 16.50
C SER A 236 -0.46 2.63 16.57
N SER A 237 -0.89 2.30 17.78
CA SER A 237 -2.02 1.41 18.03
C SER A 237 -3.39 2.07 17.71
N LEU A 238 -3.40 3.37 17.39
CA LEU A 238 -4.61 4.10 17.01
C LEU A 238 -5.32 3.42 15.82
N VAL A 239 -6.63 3.28 15.89
CA VAL A 239 -7.48 2.90 14.76
C VAL A 239 -8.12 4.17 14.18
N ALA A 240 -7.73 4.56 12.97
CA ALA A 240 -8.18 5.79 12.33
C ALA A 240 -8.69 5.57 10.88
N ALA A 241 -8.74 4.32 10.42
CA ALA A 241 -9.24 3.94 9.11
C ALA A 241 -9.95 2.59 9.16
N ASP A 242 -10.86 2.38 8.23
CA ASP A 242 -11.50 1.11 7.96
C ASP A 242 -11.00 0.58 6.62
N HIS A 243 -10.52 -0.66 6.62
CA HIS A 243 -10.08 -1.37 5.44
C HIS A 243 -11.14 -2.39 5.02
N ARG A 244 -11.66 -2.23 3.82
CA ARG A 244 -12.73 -3.07 3.30
C ARG A 244 -12.19 -4.37 2.73
N LYS A 245 -12.78 -5.49 3.14
CA LYS A 245 -12.51 -6.81 2.59
C LYS A 245 -13.76 -7.39 1.97
N SER A 246 -13.79 -7.45 0.65
CA SER A 246 -14.88 -8.11 -0.05
C SER A 246 -14.84 -9.61 0.20
N ILE A 247 -15.99 -10.15 0.59
CA ILE A 247 -16.23 -11.59 0.74
C ILE A 247 -16.48 -12.21 -0.65
N SER A 248 -16.75 -11.39 -1.66
CA SER A 248 -17.00 -11.87 -3.02
C SER A 248 -15.75 -12.49 -3.64
N ASN A 249 -15.94 -13.52 -4.48
CA ASN A 249 -14.85 -14.15 -5.23
C ASN A 249 -14.22 -13.24 -6.31
N ASP A 250 -14.68 -12.00 -6.44
CA ASP A 250 -14.27 -11.06 -7.50
C ASP A 250 -13.15 -10.11 -7.09
N SER A 251 -12.80 -10.03 -5.79
CA SER A 251 -11.68 -9.20 -5.35
C SER A 251 -10.35 -9.70 -5.93
N TRP A 252 -9.41 -8.78 -6.19
CA TRP A 252 -8.06 -9.10 -6.63
C TRP A 252 -7.39 -10.11 -5.69
N THR A 253 -7.56 -9.92 -4.38
CA THR A 253 -7.04 -10.81 -3.34
C THR A 253 -7.55 -12.23 -3.49
N SER A 254 -8.85 -12.44 -3.69
CA SER A 254 -9.44 -13.78 -3.83
C SER A 254 -9.02 -14.49 -5.12
N LYS A 255 -8.83 -13.74 -6.22
CA LYS A 255 -8.31 -14.27 -7.49
C LYS A 255 -6.85 -14.67 -7.40
N THR A 256 -6.06 -13.96 -6.61
CA THR A 256 -4.62 -14.16 -6.45
C THR A 256 -4.30 -15.35 -5.56
N PHE A 257 -5.06 -15.59 -4.48
CA PHE A 257 -4.86 -16.76 -3.60
C PHE A 257 -5.04 -18.12 -4.30
N LYS A 258 -5.72 -18.17 -5.43
CA LYS A 258 -5.95 -19.41 -6.21
C LYS A 258 -4.78 -19.82 -7.11
N LYS A 259 -3.75 -18.98 -7.29
CA LYS A 259 -2.59 -19.26 -8.14
C LYS A 259 -1.36 -19.55 -7.29
N ASN A 260 -0.56 -20.55 -7.70
CA ASN A 260 0.76 -20.76 -7.10
C ASN A 260 1.68 -19.59 -7.51
N MET A 261 1.76 -18.58 -6.65
CA MET A 261 2.48 -17.32 -6.89
C MET A 261 3.96 -17.38 -6.48
N SER A 262 4.43 -18.50 -5.94
CA SER A 262 5.78 -18.61 -5.34
C SER A 262 6.92 -18.09 -6.21
N ARG A 263 6.83 -18.21 -7.54
CA ARG A 263 7.86 -17.69 -8.44
C ARG A 263 7.85 -16.15 -8.48
N ARG A 264 6.66 -15.54 -8.61
CA ARG A 264 6.50 -14.09 -8.62
C ARG A 264 6.99 -13.50 -7.29
N ASP A 265 6.63 -14.15 -6.18
CA ASP A 265 7.03 -13.68 -4.85
C ASP A 265 8.55 -13.72 -4.68
N ILE A 266 9.24 -14.76 -5.17
CA ILE A 266 10.71 -14.83 -5.13
C ILE A 266 11.33 -13.74 -6.02
N LEU A 267 10.80 -13.51 -7.23
CA LEU A 267 11.27 -12.46 -8.11
C LEU A 267 11.08 -11.08 -7.49
N SER A 268 9.93 -10.83 -6.85
CA SER A 268 9.67 -9.62 -6.08
C SER A 268 10.69 -9.39 -4.97
N LEU A 269 11.04 -10.42 -4.20
CA LEU A 269 12.08 -10.29 -3.17
C LEU A 269 13.46 -9.96 -3.75
N LEU A 270 13.80 -10.50 -4.92
CA LEU A 270 15.07 -10.19 -5.60
C LEU A 270 15.08 -8.74 -6.16
N GLU A 271 13.96 -8.25 -6.68
CA GLU A 271 13.81 -6.85 -7.08
C GLU A 271 13.99 -5.92 -5.88
N GLN A 272 13.33 -6.24 -4.76
CA GLN A 272 13.42 -5.48 -3.51
C GLN A 272 14.86 -5.42 -2.99
N GLU A 273 15.59 -6.55 -2.98
CA GLU A 273 17.01 -6.58 -2.61
C GLU A 273 17.85 -5.66 -3.53
N ASN A 274 17.65 -5.76 -4.85
CA ASN A 274 18.41 -4.96 -5.82
C ASN A 274 18.11 -3.46 -5.67
N PHE A 275 16.86 -3.09 -5.43
CA PHE A 275 16.47 -1.70 -5.22
C PHE A 275 17.06 -1.14 -3.91
N ALA A 276 16.90 -1.87 -2.79
CA ALA A 276 17.44 -1.46 -1.49
C ALA A 276 18.96 -1.32 -1.51
N ASN A 277 19.67 -2.21 -2.20
CA ASN A 277 21.11 -2.14 -2.37
C ASN A 277 21.55 -0.83 -3.06
N SER A 278 20.71 -0.24 -3.91
CA SER A 278 20.99 1.06 -4.54
C SER A 278 20.90 2.23 -3.56
N TYR A 279 20.25 2.04 -2.41
CA TYR A 279 20.25 2.96 -1.27
C TYR A 279 21.34 2.67 -0.23
N GLY A 280 22.20 1.67 -0.46
CA GLY A 280 23.16 1.18 0.53
C GLY A 280 22.51 0.38 1.67
N VAL A 281 21.27 -0.06 1.49
CA VAL A 281 20.50 -0.89 2.43
C VAL A 281 20.49 -2.32 1.93
N TYR A 282 20.83 -3.28 2.81
CA TYR A 282 21.04 -4.68 2.42
C TYR A 282 20.10 -5.61 3.19
N PRO A 283 18.82 -5.74 2.78
CA PRO A 283 17.87 -6.61 3.45
C PRO A 283 18.21 -8.09 3.25
N ASP A 284 17.96 -8.90 4.28
CA ASP A 284 18.09 -10.38 4.22
C ASP A 284 16.72 -11.05 4.07
N PHE A 285 16.30 -11.31 2.85
CA PHE A 285 15.07 -12.06 2.56
C PHE A 285 15.26 -13.58 2.45
N THR A 286 16.37 -14.13 2.94
CA THR A 286 16.67 -15.59 2.85
C THR A 286 15.53 -16.45 3.39
N ASP A 287 14.94 -16.10 4.54
CA ASP A 287 13.88 -16.90 5.14
C ASP A 287 12.53 -16.72 4.41
N GLN A 288 12.26 -15.56 3.83
CA GLN A 288 11.10 -15.36 2.97
C GLN A 288 11.24 -16.18 1.67
N GLN A 289 12.38 -16.10 0.98
CA GLN A 289 12.66 -16.91 -0.20
C GLN A 289 12.51 -18.42 0.10
N TYR A 290 13.03 -18.86 1.26
CA TYR A 290 12.89 -20.25 1.69
C TYR A 290 11.41 -20.66 1.89
N ARG A 291 10.58 -19.81 2.49
CA ARG A 291 9.14 -20.09 2.66
C ARG A 291 8.44 -20.34 1.31
N HIS A 292 8.75 -19.53 0.29
CA HIS A 292 8.17 -19.68 -1.04
C HIS A 292 8.68 -20.94 -1.77
N VAL A 293 9.99 -21.25 -1.68
CA VAL A 293 10.55 -22.50 -2.22
C VAL A 293 9.94 -23.71 -1.54
N ARG A 294 9.83 -23.69 -0.19
CA ARG A 294 9.21 -24.76 0.58
C ARG A 294 7.74 -24.96 0.22
N SER A 295 6.99 -23.89 0.05
CA SER A 295 5.58 -23.95 -0.37
C SER A 295 5.43 -24.66 -1.72
N SER A 296 6.25 -24.30 -2.72
CA SER A 296 6.23 -24.96 -4.04
C SER A 296 6.64 -26.43 -3.97
N PHE A 297 7.59 -26.80 -3.10
CA PHE A 297 7.97 -28.18 -2.84
C PHE A 297 6.83 -29.00 -2.22
N LEU A 298 6.16 -28.47 -1.21
CA LEU A 298 5.03 -29.16 -0.56
C LEU A 298 3.87 -29.35 -1.53
N TYR A 299 3.62 -28.36 -2.39
CA TYR A 299 2.60 -28.45 -3.42
C TYR A 299 2.92 -29.58 -4.42
N PHE A 300 4.17 -29.65 -4.91
CA PHE A 300 4.64 -30.75 -5.74
C PHE A 300 4.49 -32.12 -5.03
N LYS A 301 4.89 -32.19 -3.75
CA LYS A 301 4.82 -33.44 -2.97
C LYS A 301 3.38 -33.97 -2.85
N GLN A 302 2.40 -33.07 -2.82
CA GLN A 302 0.98 -33.40 -2.76
C GLN A 302 0.41 -33.79 -4.13
N SER A 303 0.71 -33.02 -5.16
CA SER A 303 0.16 -33.21 -6.52
C SER A 303 0.85 -34.32 -7.32
N LYS A 304 2.15 -34.55 -7.04
CA LYS A 304 3.05 -35.41 -7.81
C LYS A 304 3.11 -35.11 -9.33
N SER A 305 2.68 -33.90 -9.69
CA SER A 305 2.61 -33.43 -11.08
C SER A 305 3.99 -33.00 -11.60
N LEU A 306 4.34 -33.38 -12.82
CA LEU A 306 5.57 -32.90 -13.50
C LEU A 306 5.60 -31.38 -13.66
N LYS A 307 4.42 -30.75 -13.83
CA LYS A 307 4.27 -29.29 -13.87
C LYS A 307 4.71 -28.65 -12.56
N ASP A 308 4.27 -29.19 -11.43
CA ASP A 308 4.61 -28.64 -10.11
C ASP A 308 6.05 -28.94 -9.71
N LEU A 309 6.61 -30.05 -10.16
CA LEU A 309 8.05 -30.31 -10.07
C LEU A 309 8.87 -29.27 -10.83
N SER A 310 8.47 -28.94 -12.05
CA SER A 310 9.12 -27.91 -12.87
C SER A 310 9.05 -26.52 -12.20
N ILE A 311 7.91 -26.17 -11.58
CA ILE A 311 7.73 -24.93 -10.83
C ILE A 311 8.68 -24.91 -9.62
N PHE A 312 8.73 -26.00 -8.84
CA PHE A 312 9.64 -26.10 -7.69
C PHE A 312 11.10 -25.95 -8.08
N LEU A 313 11.55 -26.69 -9.11
CA LEU A 313 12.94 -26.63 -9.59
C LEU A 313 13.27 -25.23 -10.14
N GLY A 314 12.32 -24.60 -10.85
CA GLY A 314 12.45 -23.24 -11.34
C GLY A 314 12.60 -22.22 -10.18
N ASN A 315 11.79 -22.34 -9.13
CA ASN A 315 11.87 -21.50 -7.94
C ASN A 315 13.20 -21.67 -7.20
N LEU A 316 13.64 -22.92 -7.03
CA LEU A 316 14.93 -23.21 -6.42
C LEU A 316 16.10 -22.63 -7.24
N ARG A 317 16.00 -22.67 -8.57
CA ARG A 317 17.06 -22.19 -9.48
C ARG A 317 17.28 -20.67 -9.37
N ILE A 318 16.23 -19.89 -9.17
CA ILE A 318 16.32 -18.43 -9.11
C ILE A 318 16.76 -17.89 -7.72
N THR A 319 16.70 -18.71 -6.66
CA THR A 319 17.14 -18.29 -5.32
C THR A 319 18.66 -18.22 -5.18
N ARG A 320 19.15 -17.34 -4.31
CA ARG A 320 20.61 -17.23 -4.03
C ARG A 320 21.15 -18.40 -3.18
N HIS A 321 20.31 -19.01 -2.33
CA HIS A 321 20.72 -19.98 -1.29
C HIS A 321 20.29 -21.42 -1.58
N LYS A 322 20.42 -21.89 -2.83
CA LYS A 322 19.95 -23.20 -3.32
C LYS A 322 20.34 -24.38 -2.44
N VAL A 323 21.63 -24.49 -2.09
CA VAL A 323 22.16 -25.61 -1.30
C VAL A 323 21.63 -25.60 0.13
N LYS A 324 21.56 -24.40 0.74
CA LYS A 324 21.00 -24.20 2.10
C LYS A 324 19.52 -24.62 2.12
N PHE A 325 18.76 -24.26 1.11
CA PHE A 325 17.34 -24.59 0.98
C PHE A 325 17.12 -26.09 0.76
N LEU A 326 17.87 -26.73 -0.12
CA LEU A 326 17.82 -28.18 -0.32
C LEU A 326 18.13 -28.95 0.99
N LYS A 327 19.17 -28.56 1.72
CA LYS A 327 19.50 -29.18 3.02
C LYS A 327 18.37 -29.02 4.04
N ARG A 328 17.69 -27.87 4.10
CA ARG A 328 16.52 -27.65 4.95
C ARG A 328 15.32 -28.51 4.54
N LEU A 329 15.05 -28.65 3.22
CA LEU A 329 13.94 -29.45 2.70
C LEU A 329 14.14 -30.96 2.96
N LEU A 330 15.37 -31.46 2.80
CA LEU A 330 15.70 -32.88 3.07
C LEU A 330 15.53 -33.26 4.54
N LYS A 331 15.68 -32.33 5.49
CA LYS A 331 15.40 -32.54 6.91
C LYS A 331 13.88 -32.65 7.23
N ILE A 332 13.04 -32.09 6.38
CA ILE A 332 11.56 -32.13 6.53
C ILE A 332 10.99 -33.41 5.91
N SER A 333 11.73 -34.04 4.99
CA SER A 333 11.29 -35.26 4.30
C SER A 333 11.61 -36.55 5.08
N LYS A 334 12.34 -36.47 6.20
CA LYS A 334 12.53 -37.52 7.20
C LYS A 334 11.51 -37.37 8.32
#